data_74c52cb8466d9b8a14e151770e89ac27
#
_entry.id   74c52cb8466d9b8a14e151770e89ac27
#
_cell.length_a   1.000
_cell.length_b   1.000
_cell.length_c   1.000
_cell.angle_alpha   90.00
_cell.angle_beta   90.00
_cell.angle_gamma   90.00
#
_symmetry.space_group_name_H-M   'P 1'
#
loop_
_entity.id
_entity.type
_entity.pdbx_description
1 polymer ?
#
loop_
_entity_poly.entity_id
_entity_poly.type
_entity_poly.pdbx_seq_one_letter_code
_entity_poly.pdbx_strand_id
1 'polypeptide(L)'
;KPNKLIPQTGKKVAVVGSGPAGLAAAAQLNKAGHKVTVLERADRIGGLLRYGIPDFKLEKQIIDRRLEIMKQEGIIFQTNANVGVNISVKDLITENDSIVLCGGSTIPRDLPIRGRKLKGVHFAMDFLTQQNQRVAGDTAFEMPEIWATDKNVVVIGGGDTGSDCVGTSNRHGAKSVTQ
;
A
#
# COMPACT_ATOMS: atom_id res chain seq x y z
N LYS A 1 22.01 0.95 -10.62
CA LYS A 1 23.01 0.49 -9.64
C LYS A 1 22.80 1.29 -8.35
N PRO A 2 22.96 0.66 -7.16
CA PRO A 2 22.87 1.36 -5.87
C PRO A 2 23.98 2.43 -5.76
N ASN A 3 23.64 3.59 -5.23
CA ASN A 3 24.62 4.63 -4.93
C ASN A 3 25.09 4.46 -3.47
N LYS A 4 26.32 3.98 -3.29
CA LYS A 4 26.90 3.70 -1.96
C LYS A 4 27.88 4.76 -1.44
N LEU A 5 28.15 5.81 -2.24
CA LEU A 5 29.21 6.79 -1.95
C LEU A 5 28.63 8.15 -1.47
N ILE A 6 27.69 8.11 -0.52
CA ILE A 6 27.11 9.34 0.02
C ILE A 6 27.70 9.61 1.39
N PRO A 7 28.28 10.82 1.64
CA PRO A 7 28.73 11.21 2.96
C PRO A 7 27.58 11.15 3.98
N GLN A 8 27.80 10.43 5.08
CA GLN A 8 26.77 10.27 6.11
C GLN A 8 26.70 11.51 7.00
N THR A 9 25.49 12.02 7.23
CA THR A 9 25.25 13.18 8.11
C THR A 9 25.20 12.81 9.59
N GLY A 10 25.13 11.52 9.91
CA GLY A 10 24.88 11.02 11.26
C GLY A 10 23.42 11.17 11.74
N LYS A 11 22.55 11.82 10.96
CA LYS A 11 21.15 12.03 11.31
C LYS A 11 20.30 10.82 11.01
N LYS A 12 19.36 10.50 11.92
CA LYS A 12 18.39 9.42 11.81
C LYS A 12 17.02 9.98 11.48
N VAL A 13 16.36 9.43 10.46
CA VAL A 13 15.02 9.84 10.06
C VAL A 13 14.10 8.63 9.97
N ALA A 14 12.97 8.70 10.66
CA ALA A 14 11.91 7.72 10.52
C ALA A 14 10.87 8.20 9.49
N VAL A 15 10.49 7.33 8.55
CA VAL A 15 9.42 7.58 7.59
C VAL A 15 8.26 6.64 7.93
N VAL A 16 7.12 7.19 8.31
CA VAL A 16 5.93 6.43 8.71
C VAL A 16 5.01 6.26 7.50
N GLY A 17 4.94 5.04 6.99
CA GLY A 17 4.22 4.65 5.79
C GLY A 17 5.14 4.43 4.59
N SER A 18 4.90 3.33 3.89
CA SER A 18 5.71 2.87 2.74
C SER A 18 5.02 3.03 1.39
N GLY A 19 3.96 3.82 1.32
CA GLY A 19 3.33 4.17 0.05
C GLY A 19 4.25 5.00 -0.86
N PRO A 20 3.78 5.45 -2.05
CA PRO A 20 4.59 6.21 -3.00
C PRO A 20 5.31 7.40 -2.37
N ALA A 21 4.61 8.17 -1.52
CA ALA A 21 5.16 9.33 -0.82
C ALA A 21 6.29 8.94 0.14
N GLY A 22 6.08 7.88 0.96
CA GLY A 22 7.08 7.39 1.90
C GLY A 22 8.33 6.86 1.22
N LEU A 23 8.16 6.09 0.14
CA LEU A 23 9.31 5.57 -0.64
C LEU A 23 10.08 6.70 -1.33
N ALA A 24 9.39 7.71 -1.87
CA ALA A 24 10.03 8.88 -2.46
C ALA A 24 10.82 9.68 -1.42
N ALA A 25 10.20 9.98 -0.27
CA ALA A 25 10.85 10.68 0.84
C ALA A 25 12.08 9.91 1.34
N ALA A 26 11.94 8.61 1.58
CA ALA A 26 13.04 7.76 2.04
C ALA A 26 14.23 7.77 1.06
N ALA A 27 13.95 7.67 -0.25
CA ALA A 27 15.00 7.71 -1.27
C ALA A 27 15.75 9.05 -1.29
N GLN A 28 15.04 10.18 -1.17
CA GLN A 28 15.66 11.51 -1.16
C GLN A 28 16.46 11.76 0.13
N LEU A 29 15.92 11.41 1.28
CA LEU A 29 16.61 11.55 2.56
C LEU A 29 17.87 10.68 2.62
N ASN A 30 17.80 9.47 2.11
CA ASN A 30 18.96 8.60 2.03
C ASN A 30 20.05 9.17 1.08
N LYS A 31 19.64 9.73 -0.07
CA LYS A 31 20.56 10.45 -0.98
C LYS A 31 21.19 11.69 -0.35
N ALA A 32 20.53 12.32 0.61
CA ALA A 32 21.09 13.42 1.39
C ALA A 32 22.06 12.95 2.50
N GLY A 33 22.27 11.64 2.65
CA GLY A 33 23.20 11.06 3.61
C GLY A 33 22.61 10.78 4.99
N HIS A 34 21.28 10.80 5.13
CA HIS A 34 20.62 10.45 6.39
C HIS A 34 20.43 8.93 6.52
N LYS A 35 20.48 8.43 7.75
CA LYS A 35 20.09 7.06 8.07
C LYS A 35 18.56 6.98 8.11
N VAL A 36 17.95 6.26 7.18
CA VAL A 36 16.48 6.24 7.02
C VAL A 36 15.92 4.87 7.39
N THR A 37 14.88 4.89 8.26
CA THR A 37 14.05 3.72 8.57
C THR A 37 12.62 4.00 8.11
N VAL A 38 12.06 3.13 7.28
CA VAL A 38 10.67 3.17 6.83
C VAL A 38 9.85 2.18 7.65
N LEU A 39 8.82 2.67 8.31
CA LEU A 39 7.89 1.88 9.12
C LEU A 39 6.59 1.68 8.35
N GLU A 40 6.21 0.42 8.14
CA GLU A 40 4.99 0.03 7.45
C GLU A 40 4.12 -0.85 8.35
N ARG A 41 2.85 -0.48 8.51
CA ARG A 41 1.90 -1.25 9.33
C ARG A 41 1.50 -2.59 8.71
N ALA A 42 1.50 -2.68 7.37
CA ALA A 42 1.20 -3.92 6.66
C ALA A 42 2.39 -4.89 6.67
N ASP A 43 2.14 -6.10 6.25
CA ASP A 43 3.13 -7.19 6.12
C ASP A 43 4.13 -6.98 4.97
N ARG A 44 3.77 -6.10 4.00
CA ARG A 44 4.60 -5.81 2.81
C ARG A 44 4.68 -4.31 2.55
N ILE A 45 5.84 -3.90 2.04
CA ILE A 45 6.14 -2.52 1.65
C ILE A 45 5.45 -2.16 0.34
N GLY A 46 4.96 -0.92 0.23
CA GLY A 46 4.45 -0.36 -1.03
C GLY A 46 3.09 0.35 -0.92
N GLY A 47 2.36 0.17 0.18
CA GLY A 47 1.05 0.79 0.36
C GLY A 47 0.10 0.51 -0.82
N LEU A 48 -0.48 1.54 -1.44
CA LEU A 48 -1.38 1.38 -2.58
C LEU A 48 -0.70 0.81 -3.84
N LEU A 49 0.61 0.95 -4.00
CA LEU A 49 1.34 0.28 -5.10
C LEU A 49 1.25 -1.24 -4.94
N ARG A 50 1.27 -1.73 -3.70
CA ARG A 50 1.22 -3.16 -3.36
C ARG A 50 -0.21 -3.71 -3.33
N TYR A 51 -1.11 -3.01 -2.64
CA TYR A 51 -2.43 -3.51 -2.30
C TYR A 51 -3.59 -2.80 -3.01
N GLY A 52 -3.36 -1.65 -3.65
CA GLY A 52 -4.39 -0.90 -4.37
C GLY A 52 -4.37 -1.17 -5.87
N ILE A 53 -3.26 -0.89 -6.51
CA ILE A 53 -3.12 -1.02 -7.97
C ILE A 53 -3.08 -2.51 -8.34
N PRO A 54 -3.95 -2.99 -9.25
CA PRO A 54 -3.94 -4.38 -9.69
C PRO A 54 -2.64 -4.75 -10.41
N ASP A 55 -2.26 -6.03 -10.31
CA ASP A 55 -1.03 -6.55 -10.90
C ASP A 55 -0.97 -6.37 -12.42
N PHE A 56 -2.11 -6.45 -13.12
CA PHE A 56 -2.18 -6.21 -14.56
C PHE A 56 -1.90 -4.76 -15.00
N LYS A 57 -1.87 -3.79 -14.06
CA LYS A 57 -1.41 -2.41 -14.30
C LYS A 57 0.00 -2.17 -13.79
N LEU A 58 0.37 -2.79 -12.66
CA LEU A 58 1.67 -2.65 -12.03
C LEU A 58 2.10 -3.99 -11.42
N GLU A 59 2.92 -4.72 -12.14
CA GLU A 59 3.52 -5.95 -11.67
C GLU A 59 4.37 -5.71 -10.40
N LYS A 60 4.12 -6.51 -9.36
CA LYS A 60 4.73 -6.29 -8.04
C LYS A 60 6.26 -6.49 -8.03
N GLN A 61 6.79 -7.28 -8.96
CA GLN A 61 8.24 -7.43 -9.16
C GLN A 61 8.96 -6.10 -9.44
N ILE A 62 8.28 -5.11 -10.03
CA ILE A 62 8.85 -3.77 -10.25
C ILE A 62 9.08 -3.07 -8.92
N ILE A 63 8.12 -3.20 -7.99
CA ILE A 63 8.23 -2.67 -6.64
C ILE A 63 9.37 -3.39 -5.91
N ASP A 64 9.39 -4.72 -5.96
CA ASP A 64 10.38 -5.54 -5.26
C ASP A 64 11.81 -5.22 -5.73
N ARG A 65 12.01 -5.09 -7.05
CA ARG A 65 13.29 -4.63 -7.61
C ARG A 65 13.71 -3.26 -7.08
N ARG A 66 12.76 -2.32 -6.96
CA ARG A 66 13.05 -0.98 -6.43
C ARG A 66 13.42 -1.02 -4.95
N LEU A 67 12.68 -1.80 -4.17
CA LEU A 67 12.95 -1.99 -2.74
C LEU A 67 14.31 -2.61 -2.49
N GLU A 68 14.70 -3.59 -3.31
CA GLU A 68 16.01 -4.22 -3.20
C GLU A 68 17.16 -3.22 -3.44
N ILE A 69 17.01 -2.33 -4.44
CA ILE A 69 17.97 -1.24 -4.66
C ILE A 69 18.05 -0.32 -3.44
N MET A 70 16.89 0.08 -2.89
CA MET A 70 16.83 0.97 -1.73
C MET A 70 17.45 0.34 -0.47
N LYS A 71 17.25 -0.98 -0.26
CA LYS A 71 17.92 -1.73 0.81
C LYS A 71 19.44 -1.73 0.64
N GLN A 72 19.92 -1.99 -0.58
CA GLN A 72 21.35 -1.96 -0.90
C GLN A 72 21.96 -0.56 -0.74
N GLU A 73 21.17 0.49 -0.89
CA GLU A 73 21.55 1.89 -0.61
C GLU A 73 21.54 2.23 0.89
N GLY A 74 21.10 1.30 1.75
CA GLY A 74 21.15 1.43 3.21
C GLY A 74 19.84 1.84 3.88
N ILE A 75 18.71 1.91 3.15
CA ILE A 75 17.40 2.18 3.74
C ILE A 75 16.91 0.92 4.48
N ILE A 76 16.48 1.10 5.71
CA ILE A 76 15.92 0.04 6.55
C ILE A 76 14.40 0.03 6.39
N PHE A 77 13.83 -1.14 6.13
CA PHE A 77 12.37 -1.33 6.07
C PHE A 77 11.91 -2.23 7.20
N GLN A 78 10.88 -1.79 7.92
CA GLN A 78 10.26 -2.54 9.00
C GLN A 78 8.77 -2.67 8.72
N THR A 79 8.32 -3.88 8.41
CA THR A 79 6.91 -4.23 8.23
C THR A 79 6.26 -4.63 9.55
N ASN A 80 4.92 -4.73 9.58
CA ASN A 80 4.15 -4.98 10.80
C ASN A 80 4.45 -3.94 11.90
N ALA A 81 4.86 -2.74 11.53
CA ALA A 81 5.24 -1.63 12.39
C ALA A 81 4.17 -0.54 12.36
N ASN A 82 3.15 -0.68 13.20
CA ASN A 82 2.03 0.25 13.28
C ASN A 82 2.28 1.27 14.39
N VAL A 83 2.70 2.47 14.00
CA VAL A 83 3.03 3.57 14.92
C VAL A 83 1.78 4.01 15.69
N GLY A 84 1.91 4.07 17.00
CA GLY A 84 0.80 4.35 17.93
C GLY A 84 0.01 3.12 18.36
N VAL A 85 0.31 1.93 17.81
CA VAL A 85 -0.31 0.66 18.19
C VAL A 85 0.73 -0.29 18.77
N ASN A 86 1.68 -0.75 17.97
CA ASN A 86 2.76 -1.64 18.42
C ASN A 86 4.15 -0.99 18.36
N ILE A 87 4.27 0.21 17.78
CA ILE A 87 5.45 1.06 17.85
C ILE A 87 5.13 2.30 18.66
N SER A 88 5.89 2.50 19.74
CA SER A 88 5.71 3.64 20.64
C SER A 88 6.04 4.96 19.94
N VAL A 89 5.11 5.91 19.95
CA VAL A 89 5.34 7.27 19.42
C VAL A 89 6.45 7.98 20.20
N LYS A 90 6.51 7.79 21.52
CA LYS A 90 7.52 8.41 22.39
C LYS A 90 8.92 7.92 22.01
N ASP A 91 9.09 6.62 21.84
CA ASP A 91 10.38 6.03 21.49
C ASP A 91 10.80 6.46 20.08
N LEU A 92 9.85 6.48 19.14
CA LEU A 92 10.10 6.96 17.79
C LEU A 92 10.63 8.40 17.75
N ILE A 93 10.06 9.30 18.59
CA ILE A 93 10.50 10.71 18.73
C ILE A 93 11.89 10.78 19.38
N THR A 94 12.17 9.93 20.37
CA THR A 94 13.45 9.98 21.12
C THR A 94 14.62 9.38 20.32
N GLU A 95 14.35 8.38 19.48
CA GLU A 95 15.38 7.64 18.76
C GLU A 95 15.76 8.25 17.41
N ASN A 96 14.97 9.21 16.91
CA ASN A 96 15.16 9.83 15.61
C ASN A 96 15.29 11.35 15.70
N ASP A 97 16.14 11.92 14.85
CA ASP A 97 16.30 13.39 14.73
C ASP A 97 15.07 14.02 14.03
N SER A 98 14.37 13.27 13.20
CA SER A 98 13.17 13.74 12.48
C SER A 98 12.24 12.60 12.11
N ILE A 99 10.96 12.91 11.93
CA ILE A 99 9.93 11.97 11.51
C ILE A 99 9.17 12.56 10.33
N VAL A 100 8.97 11.76 9.28
CA VAL A 100 8.15 12.12 8.12
C VAL A 100 6.89 11.25 8.10
N LEU A 101 5.73 11.89 8.17
CA LEU A 101 4.45 11.19 8.16
C LEU A 101 3.93 11.03 6.72
N CYS A 102 3.87 9.79 6.25
CA CYS A 102 3.44 9.39 4.90
C CYS A 102 2.33 8.32 4.96
N GLY A 103 1.43 8.41 5.96
CA GLY A 103 0.42 7.39 6.26
C GLY A 103 -0.68 7.21 5.20
N GLY A 104 -0.79 8.11 4.23
CA GLY A 104 -1.82 8.08 3.20
C GLY A 104 -3.23 8.34 3.75
N SER A 105 -4.24 8.06 2.92
CA SER A 105 -5.66 8.11 3.29
C SER A 105 -6.23 6.68 3.28
N THR A 106 -6.73 6.24 4.43
CA THR A 106 -7.21 4.86 4.62
C THR A 106 -8.70 4.77 4.96
N ILE A 107 -9.32 5.92 5.15
CA ILE A 107 -10.77 6.00 5.38
C ILE A 107 -11.43 6.26 4.02
N PRO A 108 -12.24 5.32 3.50
CA PRO A 108 -12.93 5.51 2.24
C PRO A 108 -14.02 6.57 2.37
N ARG A 109 -14.26 7.30 1.28
CA ARG A 109 -15.49 8.10 1.18
C ARG A 109 -16.67 7.15 1.03
N ASP A 110 -17.65 7.28 1.90
CA ASP A 110 -18.85 6.48 1.82
C ASP A 110 -19.96 7.23 1.05
N LEU A 111 -20.93 6.47 0.54
CA LEU A 111 -22.13 6.96 -0.12
C LEU A 111 -23.34 6.55 0.74
N PRO A 112 -23.77 7.37 1.71
CA PRO A 112 -24.79 7.02 2.71
C PRO A 112 -26.21 7.14 2.13
N ILE A 113 -26.54 6.25 1.19
CA ILE A 113 -27.86 6.16 0.56
C ILE A 113 -28.60 4.88 0.98
N ARG A 114 -29.90 4.83 0.67
CA ARG A 114 -30.70 3.61 0.87
C ARG A 114 -30.04 2.43 0.14
N GLY A 115 -29.90 1.31 0.81
CA GLY A 115 -29.25 0.12 0.26
C GLY A 115 -27.75 -0.01 0.55
N ARG A 116 -27.09 1.02 1.12
CA ARG A 116 -25.65 0.97 1.41
C ARG A 116 -25.21 -0.24 2.26
N LYS A 117 -26.11 -0.70 3.16
CA LYS A 117 -25.83 -1.83 4.07
C LYS A 117 -26.26 -3.19 3.51
N LEU A 118 -26.69 -3.26 2.25
CA LEU A 118 -27.06 -4.52 1.63
C LEU A 118 -25.84 -5.41 1.42
N LYS A 119 -26.05 -6.73 1.48
CA LYS A 119 -25.02 -7.73 1.19
C LYS A 119 -24.54 -7.56 -0.26
N GLY A 120 -23.24 -7.60 -0.46
CA GLY A 120 -22.61 -7.45 -1.78
C GLY A 120 -22.25 -6.00 -2.13
N VAL A 121 -22.45 -5.04 -1.22
CA VAL A 121 -21.97 -3.66 -1.37
C VAL A 121 -20.66 -3.50 -0.63
N HIS A 122 -19.56 -3.38 -1.37
CA HIS A 122 -18.20 -3.35 -0.86
C HIS A 122 -17.50 -2.03 -1.20
N PHE A 123 -16.52 -1.65 -0.40
CA PHE A 123 -15.57 -0.64 -0.82
C PHE A 123 -14.58 -1.21 -1.84
N ALA A 124 -14.16 -0.37 -2.78
CA ALA A 124 -13.22 -0.75 -3.82
C ALA A 124 -11.92 -1.33 -3.23
N MET A 125 -11.40 -0.72 -2.15
CA MET A 125 -10.15 -1.18 -1.54
C MET A 125 -10.27 -2.53 -0.86
N ASP A 126 -11.42 -2.91 -0.31
CA ASP A 126 -11.64 -4.25 0.24
C ASP A 126 -11.52 -5.31 -0.86
N PHE A 127 -12.08 -5.03 -2.02
CA PHE A 127 -12.04 -5.91 -3.18
C PHE A 127 -10.64 -5.99 -3.82
N LEU A 128 -10.01 -4.83 -4.07
CA LEU A 128 -8.71 -4.75 -4.74
C LEU A 128 -7.58 -5.30 -3.86
N THR A 129 -7.61 -5.02 -2.55
CA THR A 129 -6.62 -5.54 -1.60
C THR A 129 -6.65 -7.06 -1.58
N GLN A 130 -7.82 -7.68 -1.44
CA GLN A 130 -7.93 -9.14 -1.46
C GLN A 130 -7.43 -9.73 -2.78
N GLN A 131 -7.74 -9.11 -3.92
CA GLN A 131 -7.25 -9.61 -5.19
C GLN A 131 -5.73 -9.52 -5.32
N ASN A 132 -5.12 -8.41 -4.87
CA ASN A 132 -3.66 -8.29 -4.87
C ASN A 132 -3.01 -9.32 -3.92
N GLN A 133 -3.63 -9.61 -2.78
CA GLN A 133 -3.20 -10.67 -1.86
C GLN A 133 -3.27 -12.05 -2.53
N ARG A 134 -4.38 -12.38 -3.22
CA ARG A 134 -4.51 -13.64 -3.96
C ARG A 134 -3.42 -13.82 -5.03
N VAL A 135 -3.18 -12.76 -5.81
CA VAL A 135 -2.11 -12.78 -6.82
C VAL A 135 -0.74 -12.95 -6.19
N ALA A 136 -0.54 -12.45 -4.97
CA ALA A 136 0.68 -12.65 -4.20
C ALA A 136 0.80 -14.04 -3.56
N GLY A 137 -0.23 -14.89 -3.68
CA GLY A 137 -0.25 -16.26 -3.14
C GLY A 137 -0.81 -16.40 -1.73
N ASP A 138 -1.43 -15.35 -1.18
CA ASP A 138 -2.05 -15.42 0.14
C ASP A 138 -3.32 -16.28 0.09
N THR A 139 -3.52 -17.10 1.11
CA THR A 139 -4.65 -18.05 1.21
C THR A 139 -5.59 -17.74 2.38
N ALA A 140 -5.21 -16.82 3.26
CA ALA A 140 -6.01 -16.39 4.39
C ALA A 140 -6.30 -14.88 4.30
N PHE A 141 -7.54 -14.50 4.55
CA PHE A 141 -8.01 -13.11 4.49
C PHE A 141 -8.70 -12.74 5.79
N GLU A 142 -8.47 -11.51 6.25
CA GLU A 142 -9.11 -10.99 7.48
C GLU A 142 -10.62 -10.78 7.32
N MET A 143 -11.08 -10.56 6.11
CA MET A 143 -12.48 -10.32 5.77
C MET A 143 -13.04 -11.44 4.90
N PRO A 144 -14.38 -11.65 4.88
CA PRO A 144 -15.02 -12.58 3.96
C PRO A 144 -14.60 -12.32 2.51
N GLU A 145 -14.39 -13.39 1.76
CA GLU A 145 -13.92 -13.29 0.39
C GLU A 145 -14.92 -12.60 -0.53
N ILE A 146 -14.41 -11.67 -1.32
CA ILE A 146 -15.18 -10.91 -2.31
C ILE A 146 -14.82 -11.45 -3.70
N TRP A 147 -15.81 -12.05 -4.38
CA TRP A 147 -15.69 -12.57 -5.72
C TRP A 147 -16.73 -11.97 -6.64
N ALA A 148 -16.30 -11.60 -7.86
CA ALA A 148 -17.19 -11.12 -8.92
C ALA A 148 -17.64 -12.24 -9.89
N THR A 149 -17.13 -13.45 -9.73
CA THR A 149 -17.43 -14.60 -10.60
C THR A 149 -18.94 -14.84 -10.71
N ASP A 150 -19.42 -14.94 -11.94
CA ASP A 150 -20.84 -15.15 -12.29
C ASP A 150 -21.83 -14.11 -11.75
N LYS A 151 -21.34 -12.93 -11.32
CA LYS A 151 -22.17 -11.85 -10.80
C LYS A 151 -22.35 -10.71 -11.80
N ASN A 152 -23.48 -10.02 -11.70
CA ASN A 152 -23.66 -8.72 -12.31
C ASN A 152 -23.07 -7.67 -11.37
N VAL A 153 -22.01 -7.00 -11.80
CA VAL A 153 -21.26 -6.04 -11.00
C VAL A 153 -21.61 -4.62 -11.43
N VAL A 154 -21.85 -3.77 -10.45
CA VAL A 154 -22.00 -2.32 -10.65
C VAL A 154 -20.86 -1.62 -9.93
N VAL A 155 -20.07 -0.84 -10.64
CA VAL A 155 -18.98 -0.03 -10.09
C VAL A 155 -19.44 1.41 -10.03
N ILE A 156 -19.52 1.97 -8.82
CA ILE A 156 -19.90 3.36 -8.62
C ILE A 156 -18.64 4.22 -8.50
N GLY A 157 -18.34 4.97 -9.55
CA GLY A 157 -17.18 5.85 -9.65
C GLY A 157 -16.41 5.64 -10.94
N GLY A 158 -16.02 6.73 -11.61
CA GLY A 158 -15.38 6.74 -12.95
C GLY A 158 -13.87 7.03 -12.93
N GLY A 159 -13.22 7.07 -11.76
CA GLY A 159 -11.77 7.29 -11.65
C GLY A 159 -10.95 6.01 -11.80
N ASP A 160 -9.63 6.13 -11.63
CA ASP A 160 -8.68 5.01 -11.77
C ASP A 160 -9.04 3.81 -10.89
N THR A 161 -9.44 4.04 -9.64
CA THR A 161 -9.88 2.97 -8.74
C THR A 161 -11.12 2.24 -9.26
N GLY A 162 -12.07 2.97 -9.86
CA GLY A 162 -13.23 2.35 -10.53
C GLY A 162 -12.82 1.50 -11.72
N SER A 163 -11.95 2.02 -12.57
CA SER A 163 -11.35 1.28 -13.70
C SER A 163 -10.62 0.01 -13.23
N ASP A 164 -9.93 0.06 -12.10
CA ASP A 164 -9.27 -1.10 -11.49
C ASP A 164 -10.27 -2.16 -11.04
N CYS A 165 -11.38 -1.72 -10.46
CA CYS A 165 -12.48 -2.62 -10.07
C CYS A 165 -13.14 -3.26 -11.30
N VAL A 166 -13.38 -2.52 -12.37
CA VAL A 166 -13.89 -3.06 -13.65
C VAL A 166 -12.97 -4.12 -14.20
N GLY A 167 -11.67 -3.79 -14.35
CA GLY A 167 -10.66 -4.70 -14.87
C GLY A 167 -10.50 -5.96 -14.04
N THR A 168 -10.57 -5.84 -12.71
CA THR A 168 -10.50 -6.96 -11.77
C THR A 168 -11.76 -7.82 -11.86
N SER A 169 -12.95 -7.20 -11.90
CA SER A 169 -14.22 -7.93 -12.00
C SER A 169 -14.32 -8.77 -13.27
N ASN A 170 -13.87 -8.22 -14.41
CA ASN A 170 -13.81 -8.96 -15.67
C ASN A 170 -12.86 -10.17 -15.56
N ARG A 171 -11.70 -10.03 -14.91
CA ARG A 171 -10.76 -11.13 -14.70
C ARG A 171 -11.25 -12.19 -13.71
N HIS A 172 -12.16 -11.82 -12.82
CA HIS A 172 -12.87 -12.77 -11.96
C HIS A 172 -13.95 -13.57 -12.72
N GLY A 173 -14.24 -13.26 -13.98
CA GLY A 173 -15.32 -13.88 -14.73
C GLY A 173 -16.70 -13.36 -14.32
N ALA A 174 -16.84 -12.05 -14.10
CA ALA A 174 -18.13 -11.44 -13.87
C ALA A 174 -19.06 -11.64 -15.09
N LYS A 175 -20.34 -11.87 -14.84
CA LYS A 175 -21.36 -12.05 -15.87
C LYS A 175 -21.61 -10.75 -16.65
N SER A 176 -21.60 -9.63 -15.95
CA SER A 176 -21.62 -8.28 -16.51
C SER A 176 -20.94 -7.30 -15.57
N VAL A 177 -20.34 -6.24 -16.13
CA VAL A 177 -19.78 -5.12 -15.35
C VAL A 177 -20.28 -3.82 -15.93
N THR A 178 -20.89 -2.98 -15.10
CA THR A 178 -21.38 -1.64 -15.46
C THR A 178 -20.68 -0.62 -14.56
N GLN A 179 -20.19 0.49 -15.13
CA GLN A 179 -19.54 1.59 -14.40
C GLN A 179 -20.36 2.87 -14.56
#